data_5c3d41a4caf646cf8e6fef9cdf4c7e7b
#
_entry.id   5c3d41a4caf646cf8e6fef9cdf4c7e7b
#
_cell.length_a   1.000
_cell.length_b   1.000
_cell.length_c   1.000
_cell.angle_alpha   90.00
_cell.angle_beta   90.00
_cell.angle_gamma   90.00
#
_symmetry.space_group_name_H-M   'P 1'
#
loop_
_entity.id
_entity.type
_entity.pdbx_description
1 polymer ?
#
loop_
_entity_poly.entity_id
_entity_poly.type
_entity_poly.pdbx_seq_one_letter_code
_entity_poly.pdbx_strand_id
1 'polypeptide(L)'
;KIVMGKFTRIETGIEGLCILEPTVFGDDRGFFFESYSKKDFEEVGIPFEFIQDNHSKSKKGVLRGMHFQYENTQDKLVRVVAGSVYDVVVDLRKDSATFGKWYGVVLSAQNKRQFFVPKGFAHGFLTLEDNTEFLYKCTDYYAPQYDSGILWNDKDVAVDWRLDEFGILEEELTLSEKDKNQQTLKEYI
;
A
#
# COMPACT_ATOMS: atom_id res chain seq x y z
N LYS A 1 -5.66 18.84 -6.33
CA LYS A 1 -4.95 18.10 -7.38
C LYS A 1 -3.80 18.97 -7.86
N ILE A 2 -2.58 18.63 -7.46
CA ILE A 2 -1.37 19.35 -7.88
C ILE A 2 -0.79 18.56 -9.06
N VAL A 3 -0.80 19.16 -10.23
CA VAL A 3 -0.09 18.65 -11.42
C VAL A 3 1.26 19.34 -11.46
N MET A 4 2.30 18.61 -11.11
CA MET A 4 3.68 19.09 -11.23
C MET A 4 4.50 18.01 -11.91
N GLY A 5 5.05 18.35 -13.07
CA GLY A 5 5.89 17.41 -13.83
C GLY A 5 5.12 16.19 -14.35
N LYS A 6 5.71 15.00 -14.19
CA LYS A 6 5.23 13.72 -14.75
C LYS A 6 4.29 12.95 -13.81
N PHE A 7 4.02 13.46 -12.62
CA PHE A 7 3.15 12.83 -11.63
C PHE A 7 2.10 13.81 -11.13
N THR A 8 0.88 13.32 -10.96
CA THR A 8 -0.19 14.02 -10.25
C THR A 8 -0.31 13.45 -8.86
N ARG A 9 -0.13 14.28 -7.84
CA ARG A 9 -0.32 13.89 -6.43
C ARG A 9 -1.78 14.11 -6.04
N ILE A 10 -2.40 13.08 -5.47
CA ILE A 10 -3.78 13.10 -4.96
C ILE A 10 -3.71 12.88 -3.46
N GLU A 11 -4.19 13.85 -2.68
CA GLU A 11 -4.25 13.77 -1.23
C GLU A 11 -5.37 12.82 -0.78
N THR A 12 -5.17 12.17 0.36
CA THR A 12 -6.10 11.19 0.92
C THR A 12 -6.89 11.71 2.11
N GLY A 13 -6.50 12.86 2.67
CA GLY A 13 -7.02 13.38 3.93
C GLY A 13 -6.22 12.91 5.15
N ILE A 14 -5.29 11.98 4.98
CA ILE A 14 -4.34 11.56 6.02
C ILE A 14 -2.97 12.15 5.66
N GLU A 15 -2.40 12.91 6.58
CA GLU A 15 -1.16 13.65 6.34
C GLU A 15 -0.01 12.76 5.85
N GLY A 16 0.59 13.13 4.73
CA GLY A 16 1.72 12.44 4.11
C GLY A 16 1.35 11.24 3.24
N LEU A 17 0.16 10.69 3.41
CA LEU A 17 -0.36 9.58 2.61
C LEU A 17 -0.97 10.11 1.32
N CYS A 18 -0.48 9.65 0.17
CA CYS A 18 -0.97 10.13 -1.11
C CYS A 18 -0.95 9.09 -2.21
N ILE A 19 -1.76 9.33 -3.23
CA ILE A 19 -1.79 8.56 -4.46
C ILE A 19 -1.03 9.36 -5.53
N LEU A 20 -0.25 8.68 -6.34
CA LEU A 20 0.48 9.26 -7.47
C LEU A 20 -0.04 8.66 -8.77
N GLU A 21 -0.47 9.51 -9.68
CA GLU A 21 -0.83 9.11 -11.03
C GLU A 21 0.28 9.54 -12.00
N PRO A 22 0.94 8.60 -12.69
CA PRO A 22 1.95 8.95 -13.67
C PRO A 22 1.32 9.48 -14.96
N THR A 23 2.07 10.29 -15.69
CA THR A 23 1.73 10.64 -17.07
C THR A 23 2.09 9.47 -17.98
N VAL A 24 1.09 8.86 -18.59
CA VAL A 24 1.24 7.69 -19.46
C VAL A 24 1.15 8.11 -20.92
N PHE A 25 2.13 7.69 -21.72
CA PHE A 25 2.17 7.92 -23.16
C PHE A 25 1.80 6.60 -23.86
N GLY A 26 0.77 6.61 -24.68
CA GLY A 26 0.28 5.42 -25.38
C GLY A 26 0.06 5.66 -26.87
N ASP A 27 0.30 4.61 -27.67
CA ASP A 27 -0.02 4.54 -29.10
C ASP A 27 -0.34 3.08 -29.47
N ASP A 28 -0.44 2.78 -30.75
CA ASP A 28 -0.76 1.43 -31.27
C ASP A 28 0.26 0.35 -30.88
N ARG A 29 1.47 0.73 -30.43
CA ARG A 29 2.51 -0.20 -29.99
C ARG A 29 2.36 -0.58 -28.52
N GLY A 30 1.61 0.21 -27.71
CA GLY A 30 1.47 0.02 -26.27
C GLY A 30 1.63 1.33 -25.52
N PHE A 31 2.23 1.30 -24.36
CA PHE A 31 2.41 2.48 -23.52
C PHE A 31 3.84 2.61 -22.97
N PHE A 32 4.18 3.82 -22.60
CA PHE A 32 5.41 4.14 -21.87
C PHE A 32 5.11 5.17 -20.78
N PHE A 33 5.70 5.01 -19.62
CA PHE A 33 5.71 6.01 -18.58
C PHE A 33 6.94 5.84 -17.68
N GLU A 34 7.37 6.92 -17.06
CA GLU A 34 8.36 6.84 -16.00
C GLU A 34 7.65 6.45 -14.71
N SER A 35 8.00 5.29 -14.15
CA SER A 35 7.36 4.79 -12.93
C SER A 35 7.99 5.38 -11.67
N TYR A 36 9.23 5.85 -11.74
CA TYR A 36 9.92 6.55 -10.67
C TYR A 36 10.98 7.47 -11.26
N SER A 37 11.03 8.68 -10.73
CA SER A 37 12.10 9.65 -10.99
C SER A 37 12.33 10.41 -9.70
N LYS A 38 13.54 10.36 -9.16
CA LYS A 38 13.88 11.02 -7.90
C LYS A 38 13.52 12.50 -7.95
N LYS A 39 13.88 13.19 -9.03
CA LYS A 39 13.61 14.61 -9.23
C LYS A 39 12.10 14.91 -9.20
N ASP A 40 11.30 14.15 -9.97
CA ASP A 40 9.86 14.40 -10.06
C ASP A 40 9.16 14.04 -8.72
N PHE A 41 9.67 13.07 -7.99
CA PHE A 41 9.14 12.71 -6.66
C PHE A 41 9.47 13.79 -5.62
N GLU A 42 10.66 14.36 -5.68
CA GLU A 42 11.02 15.53 -4.84
C GLU A 42 10.07 16.70 -5.09
N GLU A 43 9.73 16.97 -6.36
CA GLU A 43 8.80 18.04 -6.74
C GLU A 43 7.39 17.84 -6.19
N VAL A 44 6.92 16.60 -6.06
CA VAL A 44 5.62 16.29 -5.47
C VAL A 44 5.66 16.02 -3.96
N GLY A 45 6.78 16.33 -3.31
CA GLY A 45 6.92 16.27 -1.85
C GLY A 45 7.30 14.91 -1.30
N ILE A 46 7.96 14.07 -2.10
CA ILE A 46 8.48 12.75 -1.70
C ILE A 46 10.00 12.72 -1.95
N PRO A 47 10.79 13.39 -1.09
CA PRO A 47 12.24 13.52 -1.29
C PRO A 47 13.04 12.36 -0.71
N PHE A 48 12.40 11.21 -0.45
CA PHE A 48 13.01 10.09 0.24
C PHE A 48 13.89 9.25 -0.71
N GLU A 49 14.90 8.62 -0.13
CA GLU A 49 15.75 7.66 -0.85
C GLU A 49 15.20 6.25 -0.66
N PHE A 50 14.86 5.58 -1.76
CA PHE A 50 14.43 4.20 -1.73
C PHE A 50 15.63 3.27 -1.96
N ILE A 51 15.82 2.31 -1.06
CA ILE A 51 17.02 1.45 -1.03
C ILE A 51 16.73 -0.04 -1.18
N GLN A 52 15.45 -0.44 -1.20
CA GLN A 52 15.05 -1.82 -1.35
C GLN A 52 13.81 -1.93 -2.23
N ASP A 53 13.82 -2.86 -3.18
CA ASP A 53 12.65 -3.23 -3.96
C ASP A 53 12.18 -4.63 -3.56
N ASN A 54 10.86 -4.80 -3.45
CA ASN A 54 10.20 -6.08 -3.21
C ASN A 54 9.20 -6.38 -4.32
N HIS A 55 9.03 -7.65 -4.65
CA HIS A 55 8.13 -8.12 -5.69
C HIS A 55 7.41 -9.38 -5.22
N SER A 56 6.09 -9.38 -5.22
CA SER A 56 5.28 -10.55 -4.89
C SER A 56 4.30 -10.89 -5.99
N LYS A 57 3.89 -12.15 -6.04
CA LYS A 57 2.82 -12.64 -6.90
C LYS A 57 1.80 -13.38 -6.06
N SER A 58 0.52 -13.13 -6.28
CA SER A 58 -0.55 -13.68 -5.46
C SER A 58 -1.76 -14.08 -6.30
N LYS A 59 -2.51 -15.06 -5.80
CA LYS A 59 -3.81 -15.48 -6.35
C LYS A 59 -4.91 -14.57 -5.81
N LYS A 60 -6.04 -14.49 -6.51
CA LYS A 60 -7.25 -13.84 -6.01
C LYS A 60 -7.61 -14.36 -4.62
N GLY A 61 -8.00 -13.45 -3.73
CA GLY A 61 -8.37 -13.76 -2.36
C GLY A 61 -7.21 -13.80 -1.36
N VAL A 62 -5.97 -13.75 -1.81
CA VAL A 62 -4.82 -13.63 -0.88
C VAL A 62 -4.86 -12.25 -0.24
N LEU A 63 -4.88 -12.24 1.09
CA LEU A 63 -4.77 -11.03 1.90
C LEU A 63 -3.46 -11.09 2.68
N ARG A 64 -2.62 -10.06 2.51
CA ARG A 64 -1.35 -9.93 3.22
C ARG A 64 -1.40 -8.68 4.09
N GLY A 65 -1.03 -8.78 5.35
CA GLY A 65 -0.98 -7.63 6.24
C GLY A 65 -1.64 -7.84 7.60
N MET A 66 -1.82 -6.81 8.34
CA MET A 66 -1.38 -5.41 8.17
C MET A 66 0.02 -5.28 8.80
N HIS A 67 1.04 -5.08 7.98
CA HIS A 67 2.44 -5.17 8.42
C HIS A 67 3.07 -3.80 8.67
N PHE A 68 3.99 -3.75 9.64
CA PHE A 68 4.89 -2.62 9.88
C PHE A 68 6.14 -3.10 10.59
N GLN A 69 7.19 -2.30 10.57
CA GLN A 69 8.37 -2.47 11.42
C GLN A 69 8.32 -1.40 12.50
N TYR A 70 8.51 -1.79 13.77
CA TYR A 70 8.51 -0.84 14.89
C TYR A 70 9.86 -0.15 15.08
N GLU A 71 10.94 -0.71 14.54
CA GLU A 71 12.23 -0.05 14.29
C GLU A 71 12.62 -0.27 12.83
N ASN A 72 13.59 0.48 12.32
CA ASN A 72 13.89 0.54 10.88
C ASN A 72 12.63 0.78 10.05
N THR A 73 11.83 1.73 10.51
CA THR A 73 10.54 2.05 9.89
C THR A 73 10.71 2.45 8.43
N GLN A 74 9.81 1.98 7.59
CA GLN A 74 9.91 2.13 6.14
C GLN A 74 8.80 3.04 5.60
N ASP A 75 9.17 4.05 4.81
CA ASP A 75 8.25 4.60 3.82
C ASP A 75 8.17 3.61 2.66
N LYS A 76 7.01 3.48 2.06
CA LYS A 76 6.77 2.53 0.96
C LYS A 76 6.14 3.23 -0.24
N LEU A 77 6.60 2.88 -1.42
CA LEU A 77 5.99 3.28 -2.68
C LEU A 77 5.52 2.01 -3.38
N VAL A 78 4.21 1.82 -3.45
CA VAL A 78 3.61 0.57 -3.93
C VAL A 78 2.90 0.74 -5.25
N ARG A 79 2.94 -0.28 -6.11
CA ARG A 79 2.24 -0.34 -7.38
C ARG A 79 1.97 -1.77 -7.83
N VAL A 80 1.05 -1.94 -8.76
CA VAL A 80 0.68 -3.22 -9.36
C VAL A 80 1.07 -3.22 -10.83
N VAL A 81 1.77 -4.25 -11.29
CA VAL A 81 2.21 -4.38 -12.70
C VAL A 81 1.42 -5.44 -13.47
N ALA A 82 0.71 -6.32 -12.78
CA ALA A 82 -0.23 -7.29 -13.35
C ALA A 82 -1.38 -7.50 -12.36
N GLY A 83 -2.60 -7.52 -12.86
CA GLY A 83 -3.79 -7.69 -12.01
C GLY A 83 -4.17 -6.44 -11.22
N SER A 84 -4.76 -6.65 -10.05
CA SER A 84 -5.24 -5.59 -9.17
C SER A 84 -5.29 -6.00 -7.70
N VAL A 85 -5.17 -5.02 -6.82
CA VAL A 85 -5.31 -5.17 -5.37
C VAL A 85 -6.19 -4.06 -4.80
N TYR A 86 -6.82 -4.34 -3.65
CA TYR A 86 -7.31 -3.32 -2.75
C TYR A 86 -6.24 -3.11 -1.68
N ASP A 87 -5.55 -2.00 -1.76
CA ASP A 87 -4.43 -1.66 -0.88
C ASP A 87 -4.94 -0.85 0.30
N VAL A 88 -4.62 -1.27 1.51
CA VAL A 88 -5.15 -0.69 2.75
C VAL A 88 -4.02 -0.35 3.70
N VAL A 89 -4.12 0.82 4.30
CA VAL A 89 -3.19 1.28 5.34
C VAL A 89 -3.95 1.75 6.57
N VAL A 90 -3.29 1.65 7.72
CA VAL A 90 -3.79 2.16 9.01
C VAL A 90 -2.74 3.09 9.58
N ASP A 91 -3.15 4.31 9.94
CA ASP A 91 -2.27 5.28 10.59
C ASP A 91 -1.99 4.85 12.04
N LEU A 92 -0.77 4.46 12.34
CA LEU A 92 -0.32 4.07 13.67
C LEU A 92 0.60 5.12 14.33
N ARG A 93 0.70 6.30 13.75
CA ARG A 93 1.49 7.40 14.33
C ARG A 93 0.76 7.96 15.55
N LYS A 94 1.34 7.76 16.74
CA LYS A 94 0.67 8.05 18.03
C LYS A 94 0.24 9.51 18.19
N ASP A 95 0.98 10.44 17.61
CA ASP A 95 0.70 11.89 17.69
C ASP A 95 -0.14 12.40 16.51
N SER A 96 -0.56 11.52 15.62
CA SER A 96 -1.37 11.90 14.45
C SER A 96 -2.82 12.15 14.82
N ALA A 97 -3.42 13.19 14.25
CA ALA A 97 -4.85 13.46 14.36
C ALA A 97 -5.72 12.33 13.76
N THR A 98 -5.14 11.50 12.90
CA THR A 98 -5.81 10.37 12.25
C THR A 98 -5.34 9.02 12.78
N PHE A 99 -4.76 8.97 13.98
CA PHE A 99 -4.35 7.71 14.61
C PHE A 99 -5.50 6.69 14.61
N GLY A 100 -5.21 5.46 14.17
CA GLY A 100 -6.19 4.37 14.10
C GLY A 100 -7.14 4.46 12.91
N LYS A 101 -7.06 5.49 12.08
CA LYS A 101 -7.86 5.61 10.85
C LYS A 101 -7.22 4.81 9.72
N TRP A 102 -8.06 4.25 8.88
CA TRP A 102 -7.62 3.49 7.71
C TRP A 102 -7.98 4.22 6.41
N TYR A 103 -7.28 3.87 5.35
CA TYR A 103 -7.55 4.33 3.99
C TYR A 103 -7.31 3.18 3.01
N GLY A 104 -8.17 3.02 2.02
CA GLY A 104 -8.05 2.00 1.01
C GLY A 104 -8.13 2.56 -0.40
N VAL A 105 -7.38 1.97 -1.32
CA VAL A 105 -7.33 2.35 -2.74
C VAL A 105 -7.14 1.12 -3.61
N VAL A 106 -7.83 1.08 -4.75
CA VAL A 106 -7.58 0.07 -5.78
C VAL A 106 -6.37 0.47 -6.61
N LEU A 107 -5.37 -0.40 -6.61
CA LEU A 107 -4.19 -0.30 -7.48
C LEU A 107 -4.25 -1.41 -8.52
N SER A 108 -4.02 -1.07 -9.77
CA SER A 108 -4.04 -2.04 -10.87
C SER A 108 -2.99 -1.76 -11.93
N ALA A 109 -2.67 -2.79 -12.70
CA ALA A 109 -1.85 -2.62 -13.92
C ALA A 109 -2.51 -1.64 -14.89
N GLN A 110 -3.84 -1.59 -14.92
CA GLN A 110 -4.61 -0.72 -15.80
C GLN A 110 -4.57 0.74 -15.35
N ASN A 111 -4.84 1.04 -14.07
CA ASN A 111 -4.88 2.43 -13.59
C ASN A 111 -3.50 3.02 -13.32
N LYS A 112 -2.47 2.18 -13.20
CA LYS A 112 -1.06 2.58 -13.00
C LYS A 112 -0.83 3.50 -11.80
N ARG A 113 -1.77 3.54 -10.86
CA ARG A 113 -1.67 4.33 -9.64
C ARG A 113 -0.57 3.76 -8.76
N GLN A 114 0.14 4.66 -8.11
CA GLN A 114 1.10 4.32 -7.08
C GLN A 114 0.63 4.91 -5.75
N PHE A 115 0.90 4.22 -4.67
CA PHE A 115 0.51 4.63 -3.34
C PHE A 115 1.75 4.88 -2.51
N PHE A 116 1.92 6.11 -2.04
CA PHE A 116 3.00 6.46 -1.13
C PHE A 116 2.50 6.37 0.30
N VAL A 117 3.07 5.44 1.05
CA VAL A 117 2.72 5.13 2.44
C VAL A 117 3.87 5.57 3.34
N PRO A 118 3.71 6.63 4.14
CA PRO A 118 4.75 7.10 5.05
C PRO A 118 5.10 6.08 6.13
N LYS A 119 6.24 6.29 6.78
CA LYS A 119 6.58 5.61 8.04
C LYS A 119 5.46 5.74 9.06
N GLY A 120 5.28 4.71 9.88
CA GLY A 120 4.30 4.72 10.96
C GLY A 120 2.90 4.24 10.57
N PHE A 121 2.75 3.67 9.37
CA PHE A 121 1.51 3.01 8.94
C PHE A 121 1.66 1.49 8.98
N ALA A 122 0.59 0.79 9.36
CA ALA A 122 0.43 -0.61 9.02
C ALA A 122 -0.10 -0.71 7.59
N HIS A 123 0.36 -1.69 6.83
CA HIS A 123 0.06 -1.83 5.41
C HIS A 123 -0.31 -3.26 5.05
N GLY A 124 -1.33 -3.40 4.23
CA GLY A 124 -1.76 -4.68 3.70
C GLY A 124 -2.53 -4.53 2.40
N PHE A 125 -2.84 -5.65 1.77
CA PHE A 125 -3.64 -5.65 0.55
C PHE A 125 -4.43 -6.93 0.37
N LEU A 126 -5.58 -6.78 -0.29
CA LEU A 126 -6.42 -7.87 -0.76
C LEU A 126 -6.22 -8.04 -2.27
N THR A 127 -5.83 -9.21 -2.70
CA THR A 127 -5.62 -9.52 -4.12
C THR A 127 -6.96 -9.77 -4.82
N LEU A 128 -7.25 -9.01 -5.87
CA LEU A 128 -8.55 -9.01 -6.56
C LEU A 128 -8.58 -9.91 -7.79
N GLU A 129 -7.44 -10.27 -8.34
CA GLU A 129 -7.31 -11.09 -9.55
C GLU A 129 -6.21 -12.15 -9.37
N ASP A 130 -6.33 -13.26 -10.10
CA ASP A 130 -5.26 -14.25 -10.18
C ASP A 130 -4.03 -13.67 -10.88
N ASN A 131 -2.85 -14.17 -10.54
CA ASN A 131 -1.57 -13.76 -11.11
C ASN A 131 -1.27 -12.26 -10.93
N THR A 132 -1.77 -11.66 -9.84
CA THR A 132 -1.46 -10.28 -9.49
C THR A 132 -0.01 -10.15 -9.05
N GLU A 133 0.72 -9.22 -9.66
CA GLU A 133 2.09 -8.91 -9.31
C GLU A 133 2.17 -7.51 -8.71
N PHE A 134 2.71 -7.46 -7.49
CA PHE A 134 2.75 -6.30 -6.63
C PHE A 134 4.21 -5.96 -6.31
N LEU A 135 4.58 -4.70 -6.56
CA LEU A 135 5.92 -4.18 -6.36
C LEU A 135 5.90 -3.04 -5.36
N TYR A 136 6.91 -2.97 -4.50
CA TYR A 136 7.08 -1.79 -3.68
C TYR A 136 8.54 -1.50 -3.35
N LYS A 137 8.84 -0.20 -3.28
CA LYS A 137 10.12 0.34 -2.85
C LYS A 137 10.04 0.71 -1.36
N CYS A 138 11.13 0.54 -0.65
CA CYS A 138 11.24 0.87 0.77
C CYS A 138 12.41 1.82 1.02
N THR A 139 12.25 2.71 2.00
CA THR A 139 13.30 3.65 2.42
C THR A 139 14.24 3.09 3.48
N ASP A 140 13.97 1.90 4.00
CA ASP A 140 14.85 1.18 4.93
C ASP A 140 14.80 -0.32 4.63
N TYR A 141 15.77 -1.06 5.14
CA TYR A 141 15.88 -2.49 4.92
C TYR A 141 14.86 -3.28 5.74
N TYR A 142 14.43 -4.41 5.18
CA TYR A 142 13.63 -5.36 5.92
C TYR A 142 14.45 -5.91 7.10
N ALA A 143 13.87 -5.84 8.27
CA ALA A 143 14.46 -6.28 9.53
C ALA A 143 13.47 -7.22 10.25
N PRO A 144 13.57 -8.54 10.04
CA PRO A 144 12.60 -9.50 10.57
C PRO A 144 12.44 -9.44 12.09
N GLN A 145 13.49 -9.02 12.82
CA GLN A 145 13.43 -8.86 14.27
C GLN A 145 12.50 -7.73 14.73
N TYR A 146 12.17 -6.79 13.84
CA TYR A 146 11.28 -5.65 14.11
C TYR A 146 9.94 -5.75 13.39
N ASP A 147 9.71 -6.85 12.70
CA ASP A 147 8.48 -7.07 11.95
C ASP A 147 7.31 -7.34 12.88
N SER A 148 6.22 -6.64 12.67
CA SER A 148 5.00 -6.71 13.46
C SER A 148 3.77 -6.46 12.57
N GLY A 149 2.61 -6.45 13.16
CA GLY A 149 1.39 -6.18 12.42
C GLY A 149 0.18 -5.92 13.32
N ILE A 150 -0.87 -5.47 12.68
CA ILE A 150 -2.23 -5.35 13.25
C ILE A 150 -3.12 -6.36 12.56
N LEU A 151 -4.04 -6.95 13.31
CA LEU A 151 -5.01 -7.92 12.79
C LEU A 151 -5.85 -7.30 11.67
N TRP A 152 -5.94 -7.97 10.54
CA TRP A 152 -6.62 -7.48 9.32
C TRP A 152 -8.10 -7.13 9.54
N ASN A 153 -8.78 -7.83 10.45
CA ASN A 153 -10.18 -7.64 10.79
C ASN A 153 -10.36 -7.07 12.21
N ASP A 154 -9.40 -6.29 12.68
CA ASP A 154 -9.50 -5.61 13.97
C ASP A 154 -10.79 -4.78 14.04
N LYS A 155 -11.52 -4.93 15.14
CA LYS A 155 -12.85 -4.32 15.33
C LYS A 155 -12.80 -2.81 15.61
N ASP A 156 -11.70 -2.35 16.19
CA ASP A 156 -11.55 -0.92 16.51
C ASP A 156 -11.07 -0.13 15.30
N VAL A 157 -10.21 -0.72 14.45
CA VAL A 157 -9.85 -0.14 13.15
C VAL A 157 -11.03 -0.22 12.18
N ALA A 158 -11.71 -1.36 12.16
CA ALA A 158 -12.90 -1.63 11.36
C ALA A 158 -12.72 -1.36 9.86
N VAL A 159 -11.66 -1.91 9.27
CA VAL A 159 -11.43 -1.80 7.82
C VAL A 159 -12.60 -2.43 7.07
N ASP A 160 -13.19 -1.67 6.16
CA ASP A 160 -14.10 -2.23 5.18
C ASP A 160 -13.30 -2.77 3.98
N TRP A 161 -13.15 -4.09 3.92
CA TRP A 161 -12.43 -4.76 2.83
C TRP A 161 -13.23 -4.87 1.54
N ARG A 162 -14.48 -4.39 1.53
CA ARG A 162 -15.34 -4.34 0.34
C ARG A 162 -15.50 -5.70 -0.34
N LEU A 163 -15.55 -6.77 0.45
CA LEU A 163 -15.58 -8.15 -0.07
C LEU A 163 -16.75 -8.38 -1.03
N ASP A 164 -17.95 -7.92 -0.66
CA ASP A 164 -19.17 -8.07 -1.48
C ASP A 164 -19.00 -7.38 -2.84
N GLU A 165 -18.44 -6.16 -2.84
CA GLU A 165 -18.18 -5.39 -4.06
C GLU A 165 -17.20 -6.10 -4.99
N PHE A 166 -16.17 -6.75 -4.41
CA PHE A 166 -15.16 -7.47 -5.17
C PHE A 166 -15.57 -8.92 -5.51
N GLY A 167 -16.73 -9.37 -5.01
CA GLY A 167 -17.21 -10.73 -5.26
C GLY A 167 -16.33 -11.80 -4.63
N ILE A 168 -15.82 -11.54 -3.42
CA ILE A 168 -14.98 -12.46 -2.65
C ILE A 168 -15.71 -12.79 -1.35
N LEU A 169 -15.86 -14.07 -1.05
CA LEU A 169 -16.43 -14.54 0.21
C LEU A 169 -15.32 -14.56 1.28
N GLU A 170 -15.69 -14.34 2.55
CA GLU A 170 -14.70 -14.32 3.63
C GLU A 170 -13.97 -15.69 3.76
N GLU A 171 -14.67 -16.80 3.53
CA GLU A 171 -14.07 -18.12 3.51
C GLU A 171 -13.10 -18.39 2.33
N GLU A 172 -13.13 -17.52 1.31
CA GLU A 172 -12.20 -17.59 0.18
C GLU A 172 -10.89 -16.84 0.44
N LEU A 173 -10.82 -16.09 1.54
CA LEU A 173 -9.61 -15.38 1.91
C LEU A 173 -8.49 -16.35 2.30
N THR A 174 -7.31 -16.10 1.79
CA THR A 174 -6.10 -16.86 2.14
C THR A 174 -5.12 -15.94 2.86
N LEU A 175 -4.86 -16.25 4.13
CA LEU A 175 -3.88 -15.56 4.95
C LEU A 175 -2.83 -16.54 5.47
N SER A 176 -1.61 -16.08 5.68
CA SER A 176 -0.60 -16.83 6.42
C SER A 176 -1.04 -17.00 7.88
N GLU A 177 -0.51 -18.03 8.56
CA GLU A 177 -0.76 -18.21 9.99
C GLU A 177 -0.30 -16.99 10.81
N LYS A 178 0.78 -16.35 10.41
CA LYS A 178 1.26 -15.12 11.01
C LYS A 178 0.21 -14.01 10.92
N ASP A 179 -0.37 -13.80 9.74
CA ASP A 179 -1.33 -12.72 9.50
C ASP A 179 -2.68 -12.97 10.18
N LYS A 180 -3.06 -14.23 10.39
CA LYS A 180 -4.25 -14.59 11.18
C LYS A 180 -4.10 -14.27 12.67
N ASN A 181 -2.87 -14.19 13.17
CA ASN A 181 -2.55 -14.11 14.60
C ASN A 181 -1.82 -12.79 14.98
N GLN A 182 -2.00 -11.74 14.21
CA GLN A 182 -1.46 -10.43 14.54
C GLN A 182 -2.17 -9.85 15.77
N GLN A 183 -1.50 -8.90 16.44
CA GLN A 183 -2.07 -8.19 17.60
C GLN A 183 -3.24 -7.29 17.18
N THR A 184 -4.12 -7.01 18.14
CA THR A 184 -5.16 -6.00 17.95
C THR A 184 -4.59 -4.59 18.10
N LEU A 185 -5.35 -3.57 17.66
CA LEU A 185 -4.98 -2.18 17.89
C LEU A 185 -4.85 -1.87 19.39
N LYS A 186 -5.73 -2.45 20.23
CA LYS A 186 -5.68 -2.26 21.68
C LYS A 186 -4.40 -2.82 22.32
N GLU A 187 -3.92 -3.94 21.81
CA GLU A 187 -2.66 -4.55 22.27
C GLU A 187 -1.44 -3.75 21.81
N TYR A 188 -1.55 -3.04 20.70
CA TYR A 188 -0.51 -2.16 20.17
C TYR A 188 -0.34 -0.86 20.98
N ILE A 189 -1.42 -0.30 21.51
CA ILE A 189 -1.43 0.93 22.32
C ILE A 189 -0.83 0.65 23.69
#